data_d2fe697f99bf6fae23496d093790da4f
#
_entry.id   d2fe697f99bf6fae23496d093790da4f
#
_cell.length_a   1.000
_cell.length_b   1.000
_cell.length_c   1.000
_cell.angle_alpha   90.00
_cell.angle_beta   90.00
_cell.angle_gamma   90.00
#
_symmetry.space_group_name_H-M   'P 1'
#
loop_
_entity.id
_entity.type
_entity.pdbx_description
1 polymer ?
#
loop_
_entity_poly.entity_id
_entity_poly.type
_entity_poly.pdbx_seq_one_letter_code
_entity_poly.pdbx_strand_id
1 'polypeptide(L)'
;MSTPPNPKHEVYAALARIGTALSSPVRLEFLELLAQGERSVEQLARLAGVTVANTSQHLQKLKAAGMIAGRKEGLYVYYRLAG
;
A
#
# COMPACT_ATOMS: atom_id res chain seq x y z
N MET A 1 18.16 -0.28 31.39
CA MET A 1 17.23 -1.40 31.57
C MET A 1 16.10 -1.25 30.52
N SER A 2 15.92 -2.24 29.69
CA SER A 2 14.91 -2.14 28.64
C SER A 2 13.53 -2.50 29.17
N THR A 3 12.53 -1.71 28.77
CA THR A 3 11.14 -2.02 29.07
C THR A 3 10.67 -3.17 28.19
N PRO A 4 9.98 -4.18 28.73
CA PRO A 4 9.44 -5.24 27.89
C PRO A 4 8.47 -4.67 26.85
N PRO A 5 8.39 -5.28 25.64
CA PRO A 5 7.48 -4.81 24.62
C PRO A 5 6.04 -4.84 25.14
N ASN A 6 5.30 -3.77 24.83
CA ASN A 6 3.90 -3.66 25.20
C ASN A 6 3.06 -4.12 24.00
N PRO A 7 2.30 -5.23 24.11
CA PRO A 7 1.46 -5.71 22.99
C PRO A 7 0.50 -4.65 22.45
N LYS A 8 0.02 -3.75 23.30
CA LYS A 8 -0.86 -2.65 22.87
C LYS A 8 -0.15 -1.69 21.92
N HIS A 9 1.16 -1.44 22.14
CA HIS A 9 1.94 -0.58 21.25
C HIS A 9 2.05 -1.18 19.85
N GLU A 10 2.18 -2.49 19.73
CA GLU A 10 2.21 -3.16 18.43
C GLU A 10 0.88 -3.03 17.71
N VAL A 11 -0.23 -3.17 18.42
CA VAL A 11 -1.57 -2.97 17.87
C VAL A 11 -1.75 -1.52 17.44
N TYR A 12 -1.36 -0.57 18.28
CA TYR A 12 -1.46 0.85 17.95
C TYR A 12 -0.60 1.22 16.75
N ALA A 13 0.60 0.67 16.67
CA ALA A 13 1.48 0.89 15.51
C ALA A 13 0.87 0.34 14.23
N ALA A 14 0.26 -0.84 14.28
CA ALA A 14 -0.43 -1.42 13.13
C ALA A 14 -1.61 -0.57 12.70
N LEU A 15 -2.43 -0.11 13.65
CA LEU A 15 -3.57 0.76 13.36
C LEU A 15 -3.11 2.10 12.78
N ALA A 16 -2.00 2.65 13.28
CA ALA A 16 -1.44 3.89 12.77
C ALA A 16 -0.97 3.74 11.32
N ARG A 17 -0.38 2.60 10.96
CA ARG A 17 0.01 2.33 9.58
C ARG A 17 -1.20 2.25 8.66
N ILE A 18 -2.27 1.61 9.11
CA ILE A 18 -3.54 1.57 8.37
C ILE A 18 -4.10 2.97 8.22
N GLY A 19 -4.12 3.76 9.29
CA GLY A 19 -4.58 5.15 9.25
C GLY A 19 -3.79 5.98 8.24
N THR A 20 -2.46 5.86 8.25
CA THR A 20 -1.60 6.54 7.27
C THR A 20 -1.93 6.09 5.85
N ALA A 21 -2.10 4.78 5.64
CA ALA A 21 -2.43 4.24 4.33
C ALA A 21 -3.75 4.81 3.80
N LEU A 22 -4.74 5.01 4.65
CA LEU A 22 -6.07 5.50 4.28
C LEU A 22 -6.18 7.04 4.29
N SER A 23 -5.13 7.77 4.62
CA SER A 23 -5.16 9.23 4.73
C SER A 23 -4.87 9.98 3.43
N SER A 24 -4.92 9.31 2.29
CA SER A 24 -4.61 9.91 0.99
C SER A 24 -5.68 9.54 -0.02
N PRO A 25 -6.24 10.54 -0.74
CA PRO A 25 -7.18 10.26 -1.84
C PRO A 25 -6.59 9.34 -2.90
N VAL A 26 -5.32 9.52 -3.24
CA VAL A 26 -4.65 8.67 -4.25
C VAL A 26 -4.57 7.23 -3.77
N ARG A 27 -4.22 7.00 -2.51
CA ARG A 27 -4.15 5.64 -1.98
C ARG A 27 -5.51 4.98 -1.91
N LEU A 28 -6.57 5.73 -1.57
CA LEU A 28 -7.93 5.21 -1.58
C LEU A 28 -8.34 4.80 -3.00
N GLU A 29 -7.98 5.60 -4.01
CA GLU A 29 -8.24 5.27 -5.41
C GLU A 29 -7.50 4.01 -5.82
N PHE A 30 -6.24 3.85 -5.41
CA PHE A 30 -5.49 2.63 -5.69
C PHE A 30 -6.16 1.38 -5.11
N LEU A 31 -6.66 1.48 -3.87
CA LEU A 31 -7.37 0.35 -3.26
C LEU A 31 -8.63 0.01 -4.06
N GLU A 32 -9.37 0.99 -4.52
CA GLU A 32 -10.54 0.77 -5.35
C GLU A 32 -10.18 0.11 -6.68
N LEU A 33 -9.13 0.60 -7.34
CA LEU A 33 -8.66 0.02 -8.60
C LEU A 33 -8.19 -1.42 -8.41
N LEU A 34 -7.47 -1.70 -7.33
CA LEU A 34 -6.99 -3.05 -7.02
C LEU A 34 -8.12 -3.99 -6.59
N ALA A 35 -9.20 -3.46 -6.04
CA ALA A 35 -10.40 -4.25 -5.76
C ALA A 35 -11.05 -4.77 -7.05
N GLN A 36 -10.84 -4.09 -8.17
CA GLN A 36 -11.33 -4.52 -9.48
C GLN A 36 -10.45 -5.58 -10.13
N GLY A 37 -9.21 -5.70 -9.70
CA GLY A 37 -8.27 -6.66 -10.24
C GLY A 37 -6.83 -6.23 -10.09
N GLU A 38 -5.91 -7.14 -10.36
CA GLU A 38 -4.47 -6.89 -10.31
C GLU A 38 -4.07 -5.86 -11.36
N ARG A 39 -3.12 -4.98 -11.00
CA ARG A 39 -2.64 -3.93 -11.89
C ARG A 39 -1.15 -3.69 -11.69
N SER A 40 -0.47 -3.30 -12.76
CA SER A 40 0.93 -2.89 -12.69
C SER A 40 1.05 -1.48 -12.10
N VAL A 41 2.24 -1.15 -11.63
CA VAL A 41 2.56 0.21 -11.16
C VAL A 41 2.23 1.25 -12.23
N GLU A 42 2.59 0.98 -13.48
CA GLU A 42 2.37 1.90 -14.61
C GLU A 42 0.88 2.09 -14.89
N GLN A 43 0.09 1.03 -14.78
CA GLN A 43 -1.36 1.12 -14.95
C GLN A 43 -1.99 1.97 -13.86
N LEU A 44 -1.57 1.77 -12.60
CA LEU A 44 -2.08 2.58 -11.49
C LEU A 44 -1.71 4.05 -11.64
N ALA A 45 -0.47 4.33 -12.02
CA ALA A 45 0.00 5.69 -12.26
C ALA A 45 -0.85 6.39 -13.34
N ARG A 46 -1.08 5.70 -14.46
CA ARG A 46 -1.87 6.24 -15.56
C ARG A 46 -3.32 6.47 -15.16
N LEU A 47 -3.93 5.50 -14.49
CA LEU A 47 -5.35 5.58 -14.12
C LEU A 47 -5.61 6.67 -13.08
N ALA A 48 -4.68 6.89 -12.16
CA ALA A 48 -4.82 7.92 -11.14
C ALA A 48 -4.26 9.29 -11.55
N GLY A 49 -3.58 9.34 -12.70
CA GLY A 49 -3.02 10.61 -13.19
C GLY A 49 -1.85 11.12 -12.35
N VAL A 50 -1.06 10.21 -11.77
CA VAL A 50 0.13 10.55 -10.99
C VAL A 50 1.38 9.93 -11.61
N THR A 51 2.55 10.41 -11.21
CA THR A 51 3.82 9.87 -11.72
C THR A 51 4.06 8.46 -11.19
N VAL A 52 4.89 7.70 -11.90
CA VAL A 52 5.31 6.37 -11.44
C VAL A 52 6.04 6.46 -10.10
N ALA A 53 6.90 7.48 -9.95
CA ALA A 53 7.63 7.69 -8.70
C ALA A 53 6.69 7.91 -7.52
N ASN A 54 5.68 8.78 -7.66
CA ASN A 54 4.70 9.03 -6.61
C ASN A 54 3.84 7.79 -6.36
N THR A 55 3.45 7.09 -7.42
CA THR A 55 2.70 5.83 -7.31
C THR A 55 3.47 4.83 -6.46
N SER A 56 4.76 4.64 -6.75
CA SER A 56 5.59 3.70 -5.98
C SER A 56 5.66 4.07 -4.50
N GLN A 57 5.78 5.36 -4.17
CA GLN A 57 5.78 5.81 -2.77
C GLN A 57 4.45 5.52 -2.07
N HIS A 58 3.33 5.77 -2.73
CA HIS A 58 2.01 5.46 -2.19
C HIS A 58 1.81 3.96 -1.98
N LEU A 59 2.26 3.15 -2.95
CA LEU A 59 2.14 1.70 -2.86
C LEU A 59 2.97 1.13 -1.72
N GLN A 60 4.15 1.71 -1.42
CA GLN A 60 4.95 1.29 -0.28
C GLN A 60 4.20 1.48 1.04
N LYS A 61 3.45 2.55 1.20
CA LYS A 61 2.65 2.79 2.41
C LYS A 61 1.50 1.79 2.54
N LEU A 62 0.84 1.47 1.43
CA LEU A 62 -0.21 0.44 1.41
C LEU A 62 0.36 -0.94 1.73
N LYS A 63 1.53 -1.26 1.18
CA LYS A 63 2.23 -2.51 1.43
C LYS A 63 2.66 -2.63 2.89
N ALA A 64 3.22 -1.55 3.46
CA ALA A 64 3.63 -1.51 4.87
C ALA A 64 2.45 -1.73 5.81
N ALA A 65 1.25 -1.31 5.42
CA ALA A 65 0.02 -1.54 6.18
C ALA A 65 -0.57 -2.93 5.96
N GLY A 66 0.05 -3.75 5.11
CA GLY A 66 -0.42 -5.11 4.83
C GLY A 66 -1.67 -5.17 3.97
N MET A 67 -2.01 -4.10 3.26
CA MET A 67 -3.25 -4.00 2.48
C MET A 67 -3.11 -4.50 1.05
N ILE A 68 -1.89 -4.53 0.53
CA ILE A 68 -1.59 -4.98 -0.82
C ILE A 68 -0.37 -5.88 -0.82
N ALA A 69 -0.26 -6.70 -1.87
CA ALA A 69 0.90 -7.54 -2.12
C ALA A 69 1.33 -7.37 -3.57
N GLY A 70 2.64 -7.40 -3.80
CA GLY A 70 3.20 -7.24 -5.12
C GLY A 70 3.89 -8.51 -5.60
N ARG A 71 3.95 -8.68 -6.92
CA ARG A 71 4.76 -9.71 -7.56
C ARG A 71 5.49 -9.11 -8.75
N LYS A 72 6.72 -9.55 -8.96
CA LYS A 72 7.50 -9.11 -10.11
C LYS A 72 7.32 -10.11 -11.25
N GLU A 73 7.09 -9.59 -12.46
CA GLU A 73 7.01 -10.39 -13.66
C GLU A 73 7.72 -9.64 -14.78
N GLY A 74 8.88 -10.14 -15.19
CA GLY A 74 9.74 -9.48 -16.17
C GLY A 74 10.19 -8.10 -15.68
N LEU A 75 9.84 -7.04 -16.41
CA LEU A 75 10.20 -5.67 -16.11
C LEU A 75 9.12 -4.96 -15.27
N TYR A 76 8.00 -5.64 -14.98
CA TYR A 76 6.85 -5.03 -14.32
C TYR A 76 6.64 -5.58 -12.93
N VAL A 77 6.11 -4.73 -12.06
CA VAL A 77 5.60 -5.13 -10.74
C VAL A 77 4.09 -4.98 -10.76
N TYR A 78 3.40 -6.04 -10.41
CA TYR A 78 1.94 -6.08 -10.33
C TYR A 78 1.53 -6.14 -8.87
N TYR A 79 0.49 -5.39 -8.54
CA TYR A 79 -0.06 -5.36 -7.19
C TYR A 79 -1.49 -5.88 -7.17
N ARG A 80 -1.87 -6.44 -6.04
CA ARG A 80 -3.23 -6.91 -5.76
C ARG A 80 -3.56 -6.63 -4.30
N LEU A 81 -4.84 -6.62 -3.97
CA LEU A 81 -5.23 -6.58 -2.56
C LEU A 81 -4.71 -7.83 -1.85
N ALA A 82 -4.21 -7.64 -0.62
CA ALA A 82 -3.79 -8.74 0.23
C ALA A 82 -5.03 -9.43 0.80
N GLY A 83 -4.97 -10.74 0.90
CA GLY A 83 -6.13 -11.46 1.44
C GLY A 83 -6.18 -12.92 1.11
#